data_9b0e22a47dbd4a50c966fa60894bd7b8
#
_entry.id   9b0e22a47dbd4a50c966fa60894bd7b8
#
_cell.length_a   1.000
_cell.length_b   1.000
_cell.length_c   1.000
_cell.angle_alpha   90.00
_cell.angle_beta   90.00
_cell.angle_gamma   90.00
#
_symmetry.space_group_name_H-M   'P 1'
#
loop_
_entity.id
_entity.type
_entity.pdbx_description
1 polymer ?
#
loop_
_entity_poly.entity_id
_entity_poly.type
_entity_poly.pdbx_seq_one_letter_code
_entity_poly.pdbx_strand_id
1 'polypeptide(L)'
;MRVKLRHMIFSSGLALPTFLLLLGGAAYGSYFSANKLAVEAGMPTFAYSFWQIVIASAVLLPVSAVLRSPPKLNIRHLRVYGLVAIVGLTGPTLIVVVLADKLQPAVVTLAAALIAAATYLLALAVKSESFRWLSLLGVVLGFGGVLFIVLPEKGLEDPAAVGWVLFALLLPVSAAMNNVFTAKLMPEDVNSLSLTTGLMTFSALLLLVLMLVIDGPVALTHAGFDGVWPTLWASAAIVVTYLCFFEILRRAGPLFFAQLNYVVVAAGVLWAYLIFGDKPNVWLWGAIAVIALGLAVMNYSKAKTLGRAGR
;
A
#
# COMPACT_ATOMS: atom_id res chain seq x y z
N MET A 1 40.37 17.85 -0.42
CA MET A 1 39.53 18.24 0.71
C MET A 1 38.06 18.52 0.31
N ARG A 2 37.79 19.22 -0.79
CA ARG A 2 36.40 19.53 -1.24
C ARG A 2 35.57 18.32 -1.68
N VAL A 3 36.17 17.24 -2.20
CA VAL A 3 35.44 16.02 -2.63
C VAL A 3 34.95 15.20 -1.44
N LYS A 4 35.73 15.11 -0.33
CA LYS A 4 35.28 14.41 0.90
C LYS A 4 34.13 15.12 1.63
N LEU A 5 34.09 16.47 1.63
CA LEU A 5 32.96 17.22 2.18
C LEU A 5 31.67 17.03 1.38
N ARG A 6 31.76 16.90 0.05
CA ARG A 6 30.59 16.64 -0.81
C ARG A 6 29.99 15.25 -0.57
N HIS A 7 30.83 14.23 -0.33
CA HIS A 7 30.38 12.89 0.04
C HIS A 7 29.75 12.83 1.44
N MET A 8 30.27 13.61 2.41
CA MET A 8 29.76 13.65 3.78
C MET A 8 28.43 14.42 3.88
N ILE A 9 28.23 15.46 3.08
CA ILE A 9 26.97 16.22 2.99
C ILE A 9 25.90 15.39 2.27
N PHE A 10 26.26 14.57 1.28
CA PHE A 10 25.33 13.65 0.60
C PHE A 10 24.91 12.49 1.49
N SER A 11 25.79 11.96 2.36
CA SER A 11 25.45 10.87 3.28
C SER A 11 24.52 11.31 4.41
N SER A 12 24.67 12.53 4.93
CA SER A 12 23.78 13.06 5.97
C SER A 12 22.40 13.46 5.42
N GLY A 13 22.29 13.84 4.15
CA GLY A 13 21.03 14.22 3.50
C GLY A 13 20.11 13.04 3.19
N LEU A 14 20.64 11.82 3.06
CA LEU A 14 19.86 10.62 2.74
C LEU A 14 19.55 9.74 3.97
N ALA A 15 20.20 9.98 5.10
CA ALA A 15 20.00 9.16 6.31
C ALA A 15 18.56 9.19 6.81
N LEU A 16 17.95 10.36 6.93
CA LEU A 16 16.55 10.50 7.36
C LEU A 16 15.56 9.90 6.32
N PRO A 17 15.64 10.19 5.00
CA PRO A 17 14.80 9.52 4.01
C PRO A 17 14.93 7.99 4.04
N THR A 18 16.14 7.45 4.23
CA THR A 18 16.35 6.00 4.34
C THR A 18 15.70 5.43 5.60
N PHE A 19 15.87 6.09 6.74
CA PHE A 19 15.20 5.69 7.98
C PHE A 19 13.67 5.70 7.82
N LEU A 20 13.10 6.75 7.24
CA LEU A 20 11.66 6.87 7.00
C LEU A 20 11.17 5.79 6.00
N LEU A 21 11.99 5.44 5.01
CA LEU A 21 11.68 4.38 4.05
C LEU A 21 11.64 3.02 4.73
N LEU A 22 12.58 2.72 5.61
CA LEU A 22 12.60 1.48 6.38
C LEU A 22 11.43 1.43 7.38
N LEU A 23 11.19 2.52 8.11
CA LEU A 23 10.10 2.63 9.08
C LEU A 23 8.73 2.50 8.41
N GLY A 24 8.47 3.27 7.36
CA GLY A 24 7.21 3.25 6.63
C GLY A 24 6.97 1.91 5.92
N GLY A 25 8.01 1.32 5.34
CA GLY A 25 7.93 0.01 4.71
C GLY A 25 7.69 -1.12 5.72
N ALA A 26 8.36 -1.07 6.88
CA ALA A 26 8.13 -2.03 7.97
C ALA A 26 6.72 -1.90 8.55
N ALA A 27 6.24 -0.68 8.75
CA ALA A 27 4.88 -0.41 9.20
C ALA A 27 3.85 -0.94 8.20
N TYR A 28 3.99 -0.62 6.91
CA TYR A 28 3.05 -1.10 5.89
C TYR A 28 3.12 -2.62 5.69
N GLY A 29 4.31 -3.22 5.78
CA GLY A 29 4.44 -4.69 5.76
C GLY A 29 3.72 -5.35 6.93
N SER A 30 3.76 -4.76 8.13
CA SER A 30 3.07 -5.27 9.32
C SER A 30 1.53 -5.16 9.23
N TYR A 31 1.03 -4.23 8.42
CA TYR A 31 -0.40 -4.02 8.21
C TYR A 31 -1.13 -5.30 7.76
N PHE A 32 -0.53 -6.09 6.86
CA PHE A 32 -1.15 -7.32 6.37
C PHE A 32 -1.30 -8.37 7.49
N SER A 33 -0.31 -8.49 8.36
CA SER A 33 -0.37 -9.38 9.53
C SER A 33 -1.39 -8.90 10.57
N ALA A 34 -1.45 -7.60 10.83
CA ALA A 34 -2.43 -7.03 11.74
C ALA A 34 -3.88 -7.27 11.27
N ASN A 35 -4.14 -7.16 9.95
CA ASN A 35 -5.46 -7.48 9.37
C ASN A 35 -5.83 -8.94 9.62
N LYS A 36 -4.90 -9.88 9.42
CA LYS A 36 -5.15 -11.31 9.67
C LYS A 36 -5.50 -11.57 11.13
N LEU A 37 -4.72 -11.03 12.06
CA LEU A 37 -4.99 -11.18 13.51
C LEU A 37 -6.37 -10.67 13.91
N ALA A 38 -6.79 -9.50 13.40
CA ALA A 38 -8.10 -8.94 13.73
C ALA A 38 -9.26 -9.77 13.19
N VAL A 39 -9.13 -10.27 11.95
CA VAL A 39 -10.15 -11.12 11.31
C VAL A 39 -10.22 -12.48 12.00
N GLU A 40 -9.08 -13.11 12.32
CA GLU A 40 -9.03 -14.37 13.08
C GLU A 40 -9.58 -14.23 14.50
N ALA A 41 -9.46 -13.04 15.11
CA ALA A 41 -10.11 -12.74 16.40
C ALA A 41 -11.64 -12.60 16.29
N GLY A 42 -12.23 -12.66 15.10
CA GLY A 42 -13.67 -12.61 14.87
C GLY A 42 -14.23 -11.21 14.61
N MET A 43 -13.37 -10.22 14.26
CA MET A 43 -13.88 -8.90 13.84
C MET A 43 -14.58 -9.01 12.48
N PRO A 44 -15.87 -8.56 12.36
CA PRO A 44 -16.57 -8.54 11.08
C PRO A 44 -15.86 -7.62 10.06
N THR A 45 -15.90 -7.99 8.80
CA THR A 45 -15.11 -7.36 7.73
C THR A 45 -15.32 -5.86 7.60
N PHE A 46 -16.59 -5.40 7.57
CA PHE A 46 -16.88 -3.98 7.38
C PHE A 46 -16.66 -3.19 8.66
N ALA A 47 -16.98 -3.76 9.82
CA ALA A 47 -16.72 -3.15 11.12
C ALA A 47 -15.23 -2.95 11.36
N TYR A 48 -14.42 -3.98 11.12
CA TYR A 48 -12.96 -3.87 11.21
C TYR A 48 -12.41 -2.82 10.25
N SER A 49 -12.85 -2.86 8.97
CA SER A 49 -12.42 -1.88 7.97
C SER A 49 -12.80 -0.45 8.36
N PHE A 50 -13.98 -0.26 8.95
CA PHE A 50 -14.41 1.03 9.48
C PHE A 50 -13.49 1.50 10.62
N TRP A 51 -13.31 0.65 11.66
CA TRP A 51 -12.58 1.04 12.85
C TRP A 51 -11.12 1.40 12.55
N GLN A 52 -10.44 0.62 11.72
CA GLN A 52 -9.05 0.93 11.37
C GLN A 52 -8.92 2.28 10.62
N ILE A 53 -9.85 2.58 9.69
CA ILE A 53 -9.78 3.82 8.90
C ILE A 53 -10.27 5.03 9.70
N VAL A 54 -11.30 4.89 10.54
CA VAL A 54 -11.76 6.01 11.36
C VAL A 54 -10.73 6.42 12.41
N ILE A 55 -10.04 5.44 13.03
CA ILE A 55 -8.95 5.72 13.99
C ILE A 55 -7.79 6.42 13.28
N ALA A 56 -7.37 5.92 12.11
CA ALA A 56 -6.32 6.56 11.30
C ALA A 56 -6.72 7.98 10.88
N SER A 57 -7.97 8.18 10.45
CA SER A 57 -8.50 9.50 10.10
C SER A 57 -8.54 10.45 11.31
N ALA A 58 -8.96 9.95 12.47
CA ALA A 58 -9.01 10.72 13.71
C ALA A 58 -7.62 11.20 14.17
N VAL A 59 -6.55 10.46 13.84
CA VAL A 59 -5.17 10.90 14.08
C VAL A 59 -4.69 11.88 13.00
N LEU A 60 -4.97 11.61 11.72
CA LEU A 60 -4.48 12.46 10.63
C LEU A 60 -5.20 13.80 10.52
N LEU A 61 -6.46 13.91 10.94
CA LEU A 61 -7.20 15.18 10.96
C LEU A 61 -6.49 16.25 11.81
N PRO A 62 -6.19 16.05 13.12
CA PRO A 62 -5.47 17.02 13.89
C PRO A 62 -4.04 17.23 13.40
N VAL A 63 -3.34 16.18 12.94
CA VAL A 63 -1.99 16.30 12.34
C VAL A 63 -2.02 17.23 11.13
N SER A 64 -2.98 17.05 10.24
CA SER A 64 -3.12 17.90 9.05
C SER A 64 -3.45 19.35 9.40
N ALA A 65 -4.26 19.57 10.45
CA ALA A 65 -4.57 20.91 10.94
C ALA A 65 -3.34 21.60 11.55
N VAL A 66 -2.56 20.91 12.39
CA VAL A 66 -1.32 21.42 12.99
C VAL A 66 -0.29 21.76 11.90
N LEU A 67 -0.18 20.92 10.87
CA LEU A 67 0.71 21.12 9.73
C LEU A 67 0.15 22.13 8.69
N ARG A 68 -0.95 22.81 9.02
CA ARG A 68 -1.64 23.80 8.16
C ARG A 68 -2.02 23.25 6.78
N SER A 69 -2.42 22.01 6.75
CA SER A 69 -2.80 21.26 5.54
C SER A 69 -4.12 20.50 5.73
N PRO A 70 -5.18 21.11 6.29
CA PRO A 70 -6.45 20.42 6.49
C PRO A 70 -7.11 20.06 5.15
N PRO A 71 -7.97 19.03 5.11
CA PRO A 71 -8.73 18.71 3.92
C PRO A 71 -9.68 19.85 3.56
N LYS A 72 -9.73 20.18 2.26
CA LYS A 72 -10.63 21.24 1.75
C LYS A 72 -12.02 20.65 1.51
N LEU A 73 -13.06 21.38 1.95
CA LEU A 73 -14.45 20.88 1.97
C LEU A 73 -15.32 21.46 0.84
N ASN A 74 -14.73 22.05 -0.20
CA ASN A 74 -15.53 22.51 -1.35
C ASN A 74 -15.97 21.34 -2.24
N ILE A 75 -17.02 21.53 -3.03
CA ILE A 75 -17.65 20.48 -3.84
C ILE A 75 -16.68 19.81 -4.84
N ARG A 76 -15.71 20.56 -5.36
CA ARG A 76 -14.68 20.03 -6.28
C ARG A 76 -13.81 18.98 -5.56
N HIS A 77 -13.36 19.29 -4.32
CA HIS A 77 -12.54 18.39 -3.51
C HIS A 77 -13.34 17.19 -3.00
N LEU A 78 -14.58 17.40 -2.53
CA LEU A 78 -15.47 16.34 -2.08
C LEU A 78 -15.75 15.32 -3.19
N ARG A 79 -15.94 15.76 -4.44
CA ARG A 79 -16.09 14.83 -5.58
C ARG A 79 -14.83 13.98 -5.81
N VAL A 80 -13.64 14.59 -5.70
CA VAL A 80 -12.38 13.86 -5.83
C VAL A 80 -12.22 12.87 -4.67
N TYR A 81 -12.48 13.32 -3.43
CA TYR A 81 -12.44 12.44 -2.26
C TYR A 81 -13.40 11.26 -2.42
N GLY A 82 -14.66 11.50 -2.81
CA GLY A 82 -15.66 10.44 -3.00
C GLY A 82 -15.24 9.43 -4.06
N LEU A 83 -14.89 9.89 -5.26
CA LEU A 83 -14.52 9.00 -6.36
C LEU A 83 -13.26 8.19 -6.05
N VAL A 84 -12.21 8.87 -5.57
CA VAL A 84 -10.92 8.23 -5.32
C VAL A 84 -10.95 7.38 -4.05
N ALA A 85 -11.72 7.76 -3.00
CA ALA A 85 -11.85 6.95 -1.80
C ALA A 85 -12.51 5.60 -2.08
N ILE A 86 -13.55 5.55 -2.94
CA ILE A 86 -14.24 4.29 -3.25
C ILE A 86 -13.28 3.27 -3.85
N VAL A 87 -12.58 3.64 -4.94
CA VAL A 87 -11.73 2.70 -5.67
C VAL A 87 -10.30 2.63 -5.13
N GLY A 88 -9.82 3.68 -4.48
CA GLY A 88 -8.41 3.83 -4.13
C GLY A 88 -8.07 3.59 -2.66
N LEU A 89 -9.05 3.61 -1.77
CA LEU A 89 -8.81 3.36 -0.35
C LEU A 89 -9.79 2.31 0.20
N THR A 90 -11.10 2.52 0.07
CA THR A 90 -12.11 1.57 0.57
C THR A 90 -11.99 0.22 -0.14
N GLY A 91 -11.90 0.21 -1.48
CA GLY A 91 -11.75 -1.02 -2.26
C GLY A 91 -10.54 -1.86 -1.85
N PRO A 92 -9.31 -1.33 -1.91
CA PRO A 92 -8.12 -2.04 -1.44
C PRO A 92 -8.20 -2.51 0.00
N THR A 93 -8.73 -1.67 0.91
CA THR A 93 -8.91 -2.04 2.32
C THR A 93 -9.80 -3.27 2.47
N LEU A 94 -10.98 -3.26 1.83
CA LEU A 94 -11.91 -4.40 1.86
C LEU A 94 -11.30 -5.65 1.25
N ILE A 95 -10.59 -5.53 0.11
CA ILE A 95 -9.90 -6.66 -0.51
C ILE A 95 -8.89 -7.29 0.46
N VAL A 96 -8.06 -6.48 1.12
CA VAL A 96 -7.06 -6.98 2.08
C VAL A 96 -7.74 -7.67 3.27
N VAL A 97 -8.81 -7.09 3.81
CA VAL A 97 -9.53 -7.67 4.96
C VAL A 97 -10.23 -8.97 4.59
N VAL A 98 -10.88 -9.04 3.42
CA VAL A 98 -11.50 -10.28 2.92
C VAL A 98 -10.47 -11.38 2.69
N LEU A 99 -9.26 -11.02 2.28
CA LEU A 99 -8.18 -12.00 2.05
C LEU A 99 -7.48 -12.44 3.33
N ALA A 100 -7.67 -11.73 4.44
CA ALA A 100 -6.88 -11.90 5.66
C ALA A 100 -7.02 -13.30 6.31
N ASP A 101 -8.20 -13.94 6.17
CA ASP A 101 -8.45 -15.32 6.64
C ASP A 101 -8.33 -16.37 5.51
N LYS A 102 -8.13 -15.94 4.26
CA LYS A 102 -8.06 -16.84 3.08
C LYS A 102 -6.63 -17.09 2.61
N LEU A 103 -5.73 -16.15 2.83
CA LEU A 103 -4.35 -16.20 2.35
C LEU A 103 -3.37 -15.83 3.47
N GLN A 104 -2.16 -16.37 3.38
CA GLN A 104 -1.05 -15.92 4.22
C GLN A 104 -0.73 -14.45 3.94
N PRO A 105 -0.40 -13.63 4.97
CA PRO A 105 -0.05 -12.21 4.81
C PRO A 105 1.08 -11.97 3.81
N ALA A 106 2.05 -12.90 3.73
CA ALA A 106 3.15 -12.85 2.76
C ALA A 106 2.63 -12.86 1.31
N VAL A 107 1.63 -13.70 0.99
CA VAL A 107 1.03 -13.80 -0.35
C VAL A 107 0.28 -12.51 -0.71
N VAL A 108 -0.50 -11.95 0.24
CA VAL A 108 -1.21 -10.68 0.04
C VAL A 108 -0.21 -9.52 -0.16
N THR A 109 0.89 -9.52 0.59
CA THR A 109 1.97 -8.53 0.43
C THR A 109 2.62 -8.61 -0.96
N LEU A 110 2.83 -9.84 -1.49
CA LEU A 110 3.37 -10.03 -2.84
C LEU A 110 2.38 -9.56 -3.93
N ALA A 111 1.07 -9.78 -3.74
CA ALA A 111 0.07 -9.20 -4.62
C ALA A 111 0.12 -7.66 -4.60
N ALA A 112 0.26 -7.06 -3.42
CA ALA A 112 0.42 -5.61 -3.29
C ALA A 112 1.69 -5.08 -3.98
N ALA A 113 2.77 -5.85 -4.06
CA ALA A 113 3.99 -5.45 -4.78
C ALA A 113 3.74 -5.21 -6.29
N LEU A 114 2.69 -5.82 -6.87
CA LEU A 114 2.30 -5.62 -8.27
C LEU A 114 1.64 -4.25 -8.55
N ILE A 115 1.38 -3.43 -7.53
CA ILE A 115 0.75 -2.10 -7.69
C ILE A 115 1.51 -1.25 -8.70
N ALA A 116 2.84 -1.29 -8.69
CA ALA A 116 3.67 -0.55 -9.63
C ALA A 116 3.45 -1.01 -11.08
N ALA A 117 3.37 -2.33 -11.30
CA ALA A 117 3.11 -2.94 -12.61
C ALA A 117 1.70 -2.58 -13.13
N ALA A 118 0.69 -2.76 -12.29
CA ALA A 118 -0.70 -2.41 -12.60
C ALA A 118 -0.85 -0.90 -12.88
N THR A 119 -0.18 -0.05 -12.09
CA THR A 119 -0.19 1.41 -12.31
C THR A 119 0.40 1.77 -13.67
N TYR A 120 1.51 1.14 -14.08
CA TYR A 120 2.11 1.39 -15.39
C TYR A 120 1.19 0.97 -16.52
N LEU A 121 0.58 -0.24 -16.44
CA LEU A 121 -0.38 -0.71 -17.45
C LEU A 121 -1.60 0.22 -17.58
N LEU A 122 -2.18 0.62 -16.45
CA LEU A 122 -3.31 1.54 -16.44
C LEU A 122 -2.92 2.93 -16.96
N ALA A 123 -1.75 3.43 -16.60
CA ALA A 123 -1.23 4.71 -17.08
C ALA A 123 -0.99 4.70 -18.60
N LEU A 124 -0.56 3.57 -19.18
CA LEU A 124 -0.51 3.37 -20.63
C LEU A 124 -1.91 3.41 -21.26
N ALA A 125 -2.87 2.66 -20.69
CA ALA A 125 -4.23 2.57 -21.21
C ALA A 125 -4.92 3.95 -21.25
N VAL A 126 -4.70 4.79 -20.24
CA VAL A 126 -5.22 6.16 -20.17
C VAL A 126 -4.30 7.22 -20.81
N LYS A 127 -3.26 6.78 -21.52
CA LYS A 127 -2.30 7.62 -22.27
C LYS A 127 -1.60 8.69 -21.40
N SER A 128 -1.41 8.42 -20.12
CA SER A 128 -0.67 9.30 -19.20
C SER A 128 0.82 8.97 -19.11
N GLU A 129 1.22 7.81 -19.61
CA GLU A 129 2.62 7.37 -19.71
C GLU A 129 2.92 6.88 -21.13
N SER A 130 4.19 6.93 -21.53
CA SER A 130 4.67 6.37 -22.80
C SER A 130 5.08 4.91 -22.66
N PHE A 131 4.91 4.14 -23.74
CA PHE A 131 5.34 2.75 -23.80
C PHE A 131 6.86 2.63 -23.67
N ARG A 132 7.31 1.69 -22.83
CA ARG A 132 8.72 1.38 -22.60
C ARG A 132 8.93 -0.13 -22.45
N TRP A 133 9.74 -0.73 -23.32
CA TRP A 133 10.01 -2.16 -23.30
C TRP A 133 10.54 -2.69 -21.96
N LEU A 134 11.45 -1.91 -21.32
CA LEU A 134 11.98 -2.29 -20.02
C LEU A 134 10.92 -2.27 -18.92
N SER A 135 9.99 -1.31 -18.97
CA SER A 135 8.87 -1.29 -18.01
C SER A 135 7.92 -2.46 -18.26
N LEU A 136 7.64 -2.81 -19.53
CA LEU A 136 6.85 -3.98 -19.87
C LEU A 136 7.51 -5.28 -19.39
N LEU A 137 8.84 -5.42 -19.57
CA LEU A 137 9.58 -6.56 -19.03
C LEU A 137 9.42 -6.67 -17.51
N GLY A 138 9.52 -5.54 -16.79
CA GLY A 138 9.27 -5.51 -15.34
C GLY A 138 7.85 -5.93 -14.96
N VAL A 139 6.84 -5.54 -15.76
CA VAL A 139 5.45 -6.00 -15.58
C VAL A 139 5.35 -7.52 -15.77
N VAL A 140 5.91 -8.05 -16.85
CA VAL A 140 5.88 -9.50 -17.14
C VAL A 140 6.58 -10.29 -16.02
N LEU A 141 7.73 -9.81 -15.54
CA LEU A 141 8.41 -10.43 -14.39
C LEU A 141 7.56 -10.35 -13.12
N GLY A 142 6.93 -9.20 -12.83
CA GLY A 142 6.08 -9.04 -11.67
C GLY A 142 4.93 -10.05 -11.65
N PHE A 143 4.14 -10.11 -12.71
CA PHE A 143 3.05 -11.09 -12.83
C PHE A 143 3.56 -12.53 -12.94
N GLY A 144 4.72 -12.75 -13.61
CA GLY A 144 5.40 -14.04 -13.65
C GLY A 144 5.74 -14.57 -12.26
N GLY A 145 6.13 -13.67 -11.33
CA GLY A 145 6.38 -14.05 -9.94
C GLY A 145 5.16 -14.62 -9.23
N VAL A 146 3.94 -14.16 -9.55
CA VAL A 146 2.70 -14.75 -9.01
C VAL A 146 2.51 -16.19 -9.49
N LEU A 147 2.95 -16.53 -10.70
CA LEU A 147 2.85 -17.90 -11.23
C LEU A 147 3.70 -18.88 -10.41
N PHE A 148 4.80 -18.43 -9.79
CA PHE A 148 5.59 -19.24 -8.87
C PHE A 148 4.81 -19.66 -7.61
N ILE A 149 3.76 -18.92 -7.24
CA ILE A 149 2.91 -19.24 -6.09
C ILE A 149 1.77 -20.15 -6.53
N VAL A 150 1.18 -19.90 -7.71
CA VAL A 150 -0.08 -20.52 -8.15
C VAL A 150 0.13 -21.86 -8.87
N LEU A 151 1.18 -21.96 -9.71
CA LEU A 151 1.35 -23.13 -10.59
C LEU A 151 1.86 -24.40 -9.87
N PRO A 152 2.80 -24.33 -8.91
CA PRO A 152 3.25 -25.54 -8.23
C PRO A 152 2.20 -26.06 -7.24
N GLU A 153 1.94 -27.38 -7.23
CA GLU A 153 1.05 -28.01 -6.25
C GLU A 153 1.46 -27.73 -4.78
N LYS A 154 2.73 -27.39 -4.52
CA LYS A 154 3.30 -27.04 -3.22
C LYS A 154 3.54 -25.53 -3.05
N GLY A 155 3.09 -24.70 -4.00
CA GLY A 155 3.23 -23.25 -3.94
C GLY A 155 2.25 -22.60 -2.95
N LEU A 156 1.05 -23.18 -2.86
CA LEU A 156 0.01 -22.86 -1.90
C LEU A 156 -0.20 -24.08 -0.99
N GLU A 157 -0.48 -23.85 0.29
CA GLU A 157 -0.81 -24.92 1.25
C GLU A 157 -2.13 -25.60 0.88
N ASP A 158 -3.07 -24.83 0.32
CA ASP A 158 -4.36 -25.31 -0.15
C ASP A 158 -4.56 -24.95 -1.65
N PRO A 159 -4.73 -25.94 -2.54
CA PRO A 159 -5.05 -25.69 -3.95
C PRO A 159 -6.34 -24.88 -4.16
N ALA A 160 -7.31 -24.94 -3.24
CA ALA A 160 -8.51 -24.11 -3.29
C ALA A 160 -8.22 -22.62 -3.15
N ALA A 161 -7.06 -22.25 -2.58
CA ALA A 161 -6.63 -20.86 -2.45
C ALA A 161 -6.27 -20.17 -3.78
N VAL A 162 -6.13 -20.91 -4.91
CA VAL A 162 -5.84 -20.32 -6.23
C VAL A 162 -6.85 -19.23 -6.59
N GLY A 163 -8.16 -19.47 -6.37
CA GLY A 163 -9.21 -18.50 -6.61
C GLY A 163 -9.01 -17.21 -5.79
N TRP A 164 -8.55 -17.35 -4.53
CA TRP A 164 -8.26 -16.22 -3.66
C TRP A 164 -7.00 -15.46 -4.09
N VAL A 165 -5.98 -16.14 -4.62
CA VAL A 165 -4.81 -15.46 -5.20
C VAL A 165 -5.20 -14.66 -6.44
N LEU A 166 -6.07 -15.20 -7.31
CA LEU A 166 -6.59 -14.46 -8.45
C LEU A 166 -7.44 -13.26 -8.01
N PHE A 167 -8.27 -13.43 -6.97
CA PHE A 167 -8.99 -12.30 -6.35
C PHE A 167 -8.05 -11.25 -5.77
N ALA A 168 -6.91 -11.66 -5.19
CA ALA A 168 -5.90 -10.75 -4.66
C ALA A 168 -5.31 -9.82 -5.74
N LEU A 169 -5.34 -10.21 -7.02
CA LEU A 169 -4.91 -9.34 -8.13
C LEU A 169 -5.83 -8.12 -8.35
N LEU A 170 -7.01 -8.09 -7.76
CA LEU A 170 -7.84 -6.88 -7.72
C LEU A 170 -7.21 -5.79 -6.84
N LEU A 171 -6.40 -6.16 -5.85
CA LEU A 171 -5.69 -5.21 -4.97
C LEU A 171 -4.76 -4.28 -5.76
N PRO A 172 -3.80 -4.78 -6.56
CA PRO A 172 -2.95 -3.91 -7.37
C PRO A 172 -3.73 -3.13 -8.44
N VAL A 173 -4.81 -3.66 -8.99
CA VAL A 173 -5.66 -2.93 -9.95
C VAL A 173 -6.36 -1.76 -9.28
N SER A 174 -7.00 -1.98 -8.12
CA SER A 174 -7.69 -0.94 -7.36
C SER A 174 -6.72 0.15 -6.89
N ALA A 175 -5.55 -0.22 -6.38
CA ALA A 175 -4.51 0.72 -5.98
C ALA A 175 -3.92 1.48 -7.20
N ALA A 176 -3.80 0.83 -8.36
CA ALA A 176 -3.39 1.49 -9.60
C ALA A 176 -4.42 2.54 -10.06
N MET A 177 -5.71 2.26 -9.92
CA MET A 177 -6.77 3.23 -10.18
C MET A 177 -6.64 4.44 -9.24
N ASN A 178 -6.36 4.21 -7.94
CA ASN A 178 -6.05 5.29 -7.00
C ASN A 178 -4.90 6.16 -7.51
N ASN A 179 -3.76 5.55 -7.87
CA ASN A 179 -2.58 6.27 -8.31
C ASN A 179 -2.83 7.11 -9.56
N VAL A 180 -3.49 6.54 -10.57
CA VAL A 180 -3.77 7.21 -11.84
C VAL A 180 -4.85 8.28 -11.70
N PHE A 181 -5.93 8.00 -10.96
CA PHE A 181 -7.02 8.97 -10.77
C PHE A 181 -6.58 10.11 -9.88
N THR A 182 -5.82 9.83 -8.80
CA THR A 182 -5.21 10.88 -7.99
C THR A 182 -4.32 11.79 -8.83
N ALA A 183 -3.44 11.23 -9.66
CA ALA A 183 -2.56 12.02 -10.52
C ALA A 183 -3.31 12.90 -11.53
N LYS A 184 -4.49 12.46 -12.01
CA LYS A 184 -5.30 13.19 -12.98
C LYS A 184 -6.30 14.17 -12.38
N LEU A 185 -6.86 13.83 -11.22
CA LEU A 185 -7.99 14.53 -10.63
C LEU A 185 -7.60 15.41 -9.44
N MET A 186 -6.37 15.22 -8.90
CA MET A 186 -5.89 16.01 -7.75
C MET A 186 -5.90 17.50 -8.10
N PRO A 187 -6.61 18.34 -7.33
CA PRO A 187 -6.57 19.78 -7.52
C PRO A 187 -5.18 20.33 -7.21
N GLU A 188 -4.74 21.35 -7.96
CA GLU A 188 -3.40 21.95 -7.81
C GLU A 188 -3.18 22.63 -6.44
N ASP A 189 -4.27 23.01 -5.78
CA ASP A 189 -4.27 23.70 -4.49
C ASP A 189 -4.30 22.78 -3.26
N VAL A 190 -4.08 21.46 -3.46
CA VAL A 190 -4.08 20.43 -2.41
C VAL A 190 -2.75 19.70 -2.37
N ASN A 191 -2.16 19.57 -1.20
CA ASN A 191 -1.00 18.71 -1.00
C ASN A 191 -1.42 17.27 -0.66
N SER A 192 -0.44 16.35 -0.71
CA SER A 192 -0.71 14.92 -0.47
C SER A 192 -1.29 14.64 0.92
N LEU A 193 -0.87 15.36 1.97
CA LEU A 193 -1.39 15.18 3.33
C LEU A 193 -2.88 15.55 3.42
N SER A 194 -3.25 16.73 2.90
CA SER A 194 -4.64 17.20 2.82
C SER A 194 -5.51 16.23 2.02
N LEU A 195 -5.02 15.78 0.86
CA LEU A 195 -5.73 14.81 0.02
C LEU A 195 -5.96 13.49 0.76
N THR A 196 -4.92 12.90 1.33
CA THR A 196 -5.04 11.60 2.03
C THR A 196 -5.95 11.70 3.25
N THR A 197 -5.84 12.79 4.03
CA THR A 197 -6.73 13.01 5.18
C THR A 197 -8.19 13.11 4.72
N GLY A 198 -8.46 13.83 3.62
CA GLY A 198 -9.80 13.92 3.03
C GLY A 198 -10.32 12.57 2.51
N LEU A 199 -9.47 11.81 1.81
CA LEU A 199 -9.81 10.45 1.34
C LEU A 199 -10.12 9.50 2.49
N MET A 200 -9.30 9.49 3.55
CA MET A 200 -9.52 8.64 4.73
C MET A 200 -10.80 9.02 5.47
N THR A 201 -11.06 10.31 5.65
CA THR A 201 -12.30 10.77 6.29
C THR A 201 -13.53 10.35 5.47
N PHE A 202 -13.49 10.51 4.16
CA PHE A 202 -14.58 10.10 3.29
C PHE A 202 -14.75 8.57 3.27
N SER A 203 -13.65 7.83 3.22
CA SER A 203 -13.66 6.37 3.30
C SER A 203 -14.21 5.86 4.62
N ALA A 204 -13.88 6.52 5.75
CA ALA A 204 -14.45 6.20 7.06
C ALA A 204 -15.98 6.37 7.08
N LEU A 205 -16.50 7.45 6.48
CA LEU A 205 -17.95 7.67 6.37
C LEU A 205 -18.63 6.60 5.50
N LEU A 206 -18.01 6.23 4.37
CA LEU A 206 -18.53 5.17 3.52
C LEU A 206 -18.53 3.81 4.23
N LEU A 207 -17.43 3.48 4.90
CA LEU A 207 -17.31 2.24 5.66
C LEU A 207 -18.25 2.19 6.86
N LEU A 208 -18.55 3.35 7.49
CA LEU A 208 -19.59 3.43 8.53
C LEU A 208 -20.95 2.99 7.97
N VAL A 209 -21.32 3.50 6.81
CA VAL A 209 -22.60 3.11 6.18
C VAL A 209 -22.61 1.62 5.84
N LEU A 210 -21.52 1.11 5.26
CA LEU A 210 -21.40 -0.33 4.92
C LEU A 210 -21.44 -1.20 6.18
N MET A 211 -20.74 -0.81 7.26
CA MET A 211 -20.81 -1.50 8.54
C MET A 211 -22.23 -1.56 9.06
N LEU A 212 -22.92 -0.41 9.16
CA LEU A 212 -24.27 -0.34 9.71
C LEU A 212 -25.30 -1.14 8.91
N VAL A 213 -25.14 -1.21 7.58
CA VAL A 213 -26.06 -1.92 6.68
C VAL A 213 -25.80 -3.43 6.67
N ILE A 214 -24.54 -3.85 6.72
CA ILE A 214 -24.14 -5.26 6.49
C ILE A 214 -23.85 -5.97 7.81
N ASP A 215 -22.96 -5.42 8.65
CA ASP A 215 -22.54 -6.05 9.91
C ASP A 215 -23.43 -5.61 11.10
N GLY A 216 -24.17 -4.49 10.96
CA GLY A 216 -24.86 -3.82 12.05
C GLY A 216 -23.92 -2.90 12.86
N PRO A 217 -24.42 -2.33 13.97
CA PRO A 217 -23.64 -1.45 14.85
C PRO A 217 -22.66 -2.27 15.71
N VAL A 218 -21.49 -2.58 15.14
CA VAL A 218 -20.44 -3.38 15.82
C VAL A 218 -19.45 -2.46 16.55
N ALA A 219 -19.29 -2.67 17.85
CA ALA A 219 -18.31 -1.93 18.66
C ALA A 219 -16.86 -2.36 18.34
N LEU A 220 -15.90 -1.46 18.55
CA LEU A 220 -14.47 -1.79 18.44
C LEU A 220 -14.07 -2.97 19.34
N THR A 221 -14.72 -3.10 20.49
CA THR A 221 -14.48 -4.14 21.50
C THR A 221 -15.23 -5.45 21.23
N HIS A 222 -15.87 -5.60 20.07
CA HIS A 222 -16.70 -6.77 19.72
C HIS A 222 -15.95 -8.10 19.90
N ALA A 223 -14.72 -8.19 19.43
CA ALA A 223 -13.86 -9.36 19.55
C ALA A 223 -12.90 -9.28 20.78
N GLY A 224 -13.29 -8.51 21.81
CA GLY A 224 -12.45 -8.34 23.00
C GLY A 224 -11.10 -7.68 22.70
N PHE A 225 -10.12 -7.91 23.59
CA PHE A 225 -8.77 -7.36 23.43
C PHE A 225 -8.09 -7.87 22.15
N ASP A 226 -8.32 -9.14 21.78
CA ASP A 226 -7.71 -9.79 20.62
C ASP A 226 -8.13 -9.17 19.29
N GLY A 227 -9.28 -8.49 19.24
CA GLY A 227 -9.72 -7.69 18.10
C GLY A 227 -9.25 -6.23 18.15
N VAL A 228 -9.20 -5.64 19.35
CA VAL A 228 -8.87 -4.21 19.55
C VAL A 228 -7.41 -3.93 19.19
N TRP A 229 -6.46 -4.67 19.76
CA TRP A 229 -5.05 -4.34 19.61
C TRP A 229 -4.54 -4.47 18.15
N PRO A 230 -4.96 -5.49 17.34
CA PRO A 230 -4.57 -5.54 15.95
C PRO A 230 -5.22 -4.41 15.13
N THR A 231 -6.46 -3.99 15.48
CA THR A 231 -7.12 -2.85 14.85
C THR A 231 -6.34 -1.55 15.10
N LEU A 232 -5.91 -1.32 16.35
CA LEU A 232 -5.07 -0.17 16.68
C LEU A 232 -3.71 -0.25 15.98
N TRP A 233 -3.12 -1.45 15.90
CA TRP A 233 -1.86 -1.65 15.17
C TRP A 233 -2.02 -1.34 13.68
N ALA A 234 -3.04 -1.89 13.01
CA ALA A 234 -3.31 -1.59 11.61
C ALA A 234 -3.50 -0.09 11.36
N SER A 235 -4.27 0.59 12.24
CA SER A 235 -4.46 2.04 12.18
C SER A 235 -3.16 2.80 12.33
N ALA A 236 -2.32 2.44 13.31
CA ALA A 236 -1.01 3.05 13.53
C ALA A 236 -0.07 2.81 12.34
N ALA A 237 -0.06 1.59 11.80
CA ALA A 237 0.73 1.24 10.62
C ALA A 237 0.37 2.11 9.41
N ILE A 238 -0.93 2.33 9.16
CA ILE A 238 -1.42 3.23 8.11
C ILE A 238 -0.92 4.65 8.36
N VAL A 239 -1.12 5.21 9.56
CA VAL A 239 -0.71 6.59 9.90
C VAL A 239 0.79 6.77 9.72
N VAL A 240 1.61 5.87 10.28
CA VAL A 240 3.08 5.92 10.16
C VAL A 240 3.49 5.85 8.70
N THR A 241 2.92 4.94 7.93
CA THR A 241 3.24 4.78 6.50
C THR A 241 2.96 6.07 5.73
N TYR A 242 1.79 6.69 5.92
CA TYR A 242 1.47 7.91 5.19
C TYR A 242 2.28 9.12 5.63
N LEU A 243 2.59 9.26 6.92
CA LEU A 243 3.49 10.32 7.40
C LEU A 243 4.90 10.16 6.82
N CYS A 244 5.44 8.93 6.82
CA CYS A 244 6.71 8.63 6.16
C CYS A 244 6.65 8.91 4.65
N PHE A 245 5.58 8.51 3.97
CA PHE A 245 5.34 8.76 2.55
C PHE A 245 5.46 10.24 2.19
N PHE A 246 4.74 11.12 2.91
CA PHE A 246 4.77 12.56 2.62
C PHE A 246 6.17 13.15 2.83
N GLU A 247 6.84 12.74 3.90
CA GLU A 247 8.17 13.26 4.21
C GLU A 247 9.24 12.75 3.25
N ILE A 248 9.16 11.49 2.81
CA ILE A 248 10.05 10.94 1.78
C ILE A 248 9.84 11.66 0.44
N LEU A 249 8.58 11.84 0.01
CA LEU A 249 8.29 12.56 -1.22
C LEU A 249 8.81 14.00 -1.20
N ARG A 250 8.66 14.69 -0.07
CA ARG A 250 9.11 16.06 0.11
C ARG A 250 10.62 16.19 0.07
N ARG A 251 11.38 15.22 0.66
CA ARG A 251 12.85 15.30 0.81
C ARG A 251 13.62 14.62 -0.31
N ALA A 252 13.17 13.45 -0.75
CA ALA A 252 13.92 12.59 -1.65
C ALA A 252 13.23 12.32 -2.99
N GLY A 253 11.98 12.74 -3.11
CA GLY A 253 11.21 12.66 -4.34
C GLY A 253 10.63 11.27 -4.65
N PRO A 254 9.84 11.18 -5.74
CA PRO A 254 9.05 9.98 -6.05
C PRO A 254 9.90 8.76 -6.46
N LEU A 255 11.10 8.98 -7.01
CA LEU A 255 11.98 7.88 -7.42
C LEU A 255 12.55 7.14 -6.19
N PHE A 256 12.94 7.89 -5.15
CA PHE A 256 13.41 7.29 -3.90
C PHE A 256 12.26 6.59 -3.17
N PHE A 257 11.07 7.20 -3.15
CA PHE A 257 9.87 6.59 -2.57
C PHE A 257 9.49 5.26 -3.22
N ALA A 258 9.69 5.09 -4.53
CA ALA A 258 9.38 3.83 -5.22
C ALA A 258 10.12 2.61 -4.63
N GLN A 259 11.22 2.83 -3.91
CA GLN A 259 11.98 1.78 -3.22
C GLN A 259 11.25 1.25 -1.97
N LEU A 260 10.21 1.97 -1.47
CA LEU A 260 9.40 1.53 -0.33
C LEU A 260 8.81 0.13 -0.57
N ASN A 261 8.39 -0.17 -1.80
CA ASN A 261 7.78 -1.46 -2.12
C ASN A 261 8.70 -2.66 -1.85
N TYR A 262 10.02 -2.51 -2.00
CA TYR A 262 10.97 -3.58 -1.66
C TYR A 262 11.00 -3.84 -0.16
N VAL A 263 10.99 -2.76 0.63
CA VAL A 263 10.97 -2.85 2.10
C VAL A 263 9.65 -3.45 2.58
N VAL A 264 8.52 -3.04 1.97
CA VAL A 264 7.19 -3.57 2.29
C VAL A 264 7.14 -5.08 2.08
N VAL A 265 7.64 -5.57 0.94
CA VAL A 265 7.66 -7.02 0.65
C VAL A 265 8.53 -7.77 1.66
N ALA A 266 9.75 -7.31 1.88
CA ALA A 266 10.66 -7.95 2.84
C ALA A 266 10.08 -7.94 4.26
N ALA A 267 9.54 -6.79 4.70
CA ALA A 267 8.93 -6.65 6.01
C ALA A 267 7.65 -7.48 6.16
N GLY A 268 6.78 -7.54 5.12
CA GLY A 268 5.56 -8.32 5.16
C GLY A 268 5.81 -9.81 5.33
N VAL A 269 6.80 -10.34 4.61
CA VAL A 269 7.24 -11.75 4.79
C VAL A 269 7.86 -11.97 6.17
N LEU A 270 8.68 -11.02 6.65
CA LEU A 270 9.27 -11.11 7.97
C LEU A 270 8.22 -11.09 9.08
N TRP A 271 7.23 -10.19 9.02
CA TRP A 271 6.14 -10.12 9.99
C TRP A 271 5.28 -11.38 9.97
N ALA A 272 4.96 -11.93 8.78
CA ALA A 272 4.24 -13.21 8.66
C ALA A 272 5.00 -14.36 9.34
N TYR A 273 6.32 -14.43 9.13
CA TYR A 273 7.16 -15.42 9.78
C TYR A 273 7.20 -15.26 11.32
N LEU A 274 7.39 -14.02 11.80
CA LEU A 274 7.53 -13.74 13.23
C LEU A 274 6.23 -13.97 14.02
N ILE A 275 5.08 -13.71 13.42
CA ILE A 275 3.78 -13.76 14.10
C ILE A 275 3.12 -15.12 13.95
N PHE A 276 3.09 -15.65 12.73
CA PHE A 276 2.38 -16.90 12.42
C PHE A 276 3.29 -18.12 12.31
N GLY A 277 4.62 -17.93 12.33
CA GLY A 277 5.58 -19.01 12.08
C GLY A 277 5.60 -19.46 10.61
N ASP A 278 4.99 -18.71 9.72
CA ASP A 278 4.89 -18.99 8.29
C ASP A 278 6.30 -19.06 7.67
N LYS A 279 6.81 -20.28 7.45
CA LYS A 279 8.12 -20.47 6.80
C LYS A 279 7.95 -20.32 5.29
N PRO A 280 8.55 -19.29 4.67
CA PRO A 280 8.47 -19.16 3.22
C PRO A 280 9.07 -20.40 2.55
N ASN A 281 8.27 -21.09 1.73
CA ASN A 281 8.76 -22.21 0.93
C ASN A 281 9.62 -21.70 -0.24
N VAL A 282 10.29 -22.62 -0.95
CA VAL A 282 11.18 -22.27 -2.07
C VAL A 282 10.46 -21.52 -3.18
N TRP A 283 9.17 -21.79 -3.39
CA TRP A 283 8.35 -21.14 -4.40
C TRP A 283 8.04 -19.71 -4.02
N LEU A 284 7.75 -19.43 -2.76
CA LEU A 284 7.55 -18.07 -2.25
C LEU A 284 8.84 -17.24 -2.34
N TRP A 285 10.01 -17.83 -2.03
CA TRP A 285 11.31 -17.18 -2.26
C TRP A 285 11.54 -16.89 -3.74
N GLY A 286 11.20 -17.84 -4.63
CA GLY A 286 11.24 -17.63 -6.08
C GLY A 286 10.35 -16.47 -6.54
N ALA A 287 9.10 -16.41 -6.04
CA ALA A 287 8.19 -15.31 -6.31
C ALA A 287 8.76 -13.95 -5.84
N ILE A 288 9.27 -13.89 -4.61
CA ILE A 288 9.91 -12.67 -4.06
C ILE A 288 11.05 -12.21 -4.97
N ALA A 289 11.94 -13.12 -5.37
CA ALA A 289 13.09 -12.79 -6.21
C ALA A 289 12.65 -12.25 -7.59
N VAL A 290 11.68 -12.90 -8.24
CA VAL A 290 11.19 -12.50 -9.57
C VAL A 290 10.43 -11.18 -9.50
N ILE A 291 9.58 -10.97 -8.49
CA ILE A 291 8.85 -9.71 -8.29
C ILE A 291 9.84 -8.57 -7.98
N ALA A 292 10.82 -8.80 -7.12
CA ALA A 292 11.84 -7.80 -6.80
C ALA A 292 12.65 -7.41 -8.04
N LEU A 293 13.03 -8.40 -8.89
CA LEU A 293 13.69 -8.14 -10.17
C LEU A 293 12.79 -7.31 -11.10
N GLY A 294 11.50 -7.65 -11.19
CA GLY A 294 10.52 -6.89 -11.98
C GLY A 294 10.44 -5.42 -11.55
N LEU A 295 10.33 -5.16 -10.23
CA LEU A 295 10.34 -3.82 -9.66
C LEU A 295 11.66 -3.09 -9.95
N ALA A 296 12.82 -3.77 -9.83
CA ALA A 296 14.13 -3.18 -10.14
C ALA A 296 14.23 -2.73 -11.60
N VAL A 297 13.80 -3.57 -12.53
CA VAL A 297 13.77 -3.26 -13.97
C VAL A 297 12.84 -2.07 -14.26
N MET A 298 11.65 -2.00 -13.63
CA MET A 298 10.73 -0.87 -13.78
C MET A 298 11.32 0.43 -13.25
N ASN A 299 11.93 0.41 -12.05
CA ASN A 299 12.54 1.58 -11.45
C ASN A 299 13.73 2.08 -12.27
N TYR A 300 14.57 1.18 -12.80
CA TYR A 300 15.66 1.53 -13.70
C TYR A 300 15.15 2.18 -14.99
N SER A 301 14.10 1.62 -15.59
CA SER A 301 13.46 2.18 -16.79
C SER A 301 12.97 3.62 -16.56
N LYS A 302 12.33 3.88 -15.42
CA LYS A 302 11.82 5.20 -15.03
C LYS A 302 12.98 6.19 -14.79
N ALA A 303 14.01 5.78 -14.07
CA ALA A 303 15.20 6.60 -13.81
C ALA A 303 15.90 7.05 -15.09
N LYS A 304 16.07 6.12 -16.05
CA LYS A 304 16.69 6.40 -17.36
C LYS A 304 15.91 7.45 -18.16
N THR A 305 14.58 7.44 -18.07
CA THR A 305 13.73 8.41 -18.77
C THR A 305 13.83 9.80 -18.16
N LEU A 306 13.81 9.89 -16.81
CA LEU A 306 13.97 11.18 -16.11
C LEU A 306 15.36 11.80 -16.36
N GLY A 307 16.41 10.98 -16.39
CA GLY A 307 17.78 11.45 -16.71
C GLY A 307 17.97 11.92 -18.16
N ARG A 308 17.08 11.51 -19.10
CA ARG A 308 17.09 11.99 -20.49
C ARG A 308 16.27 13.27 -20.68
N ALA A 309 15.23 13.46 -19.89
CA ALA A 309 14.37 14.67 -19.95
C ALA A 309 15.04 15.89 -19.29
N GLY A 310 16.05 15.68 -18.45
CA GLY A 310 16.81 16.74 -17.77
C GLY A 310 18.11 17.15 -18.49
N ARG A 311 18.37 16.61 -19.70
CA ARG A 311 19.46 17.01 -20.61
C ARG A 311 18.88 17.71 -21.83
#